data_e1bdcb59640c53c11307002c1b4ebaff
#
_entry.id   e1bdcb59640c53c11307002c1b4ebaff
#
_cell.length_a   1.000
_cell.length_b   1.000
_cell.length_c   1.000
_cell.angle_alpha   90.00
_cell.angle_beta   90.00
_cell.angle_gamma   90.00
#
_symmetry.space_group_name_H-M   'P 1'
#
loop_
_entity.id
_entity.type
_entity.pdbx_description
1 polymer ?
#
loop_
_entity_poly.entity_id
_entity_poly.type
_entity_poly.pdbx_seq_one_letter_code
_entity_poly.pdbx_strand_id
1 'polypeptide(L)'
;MTHRIVWCTDIHLDHLWEAIFVNGLTDGSRRPSEVKVAQFCQKILDKNPDSVLITGDISIAPMIETHLGWLEKHIPGVPIYFVLGNHDYYDGSIQNVRSHINKYDGVNHHGAIWLNTQGVVKLTDKTALVGHDGWYDGGYSDWFKSRLVMTEYHVTQEFRFQPPLVVHKRLQELAQECADHILNHVKVATQTYKNVLFATHVPAFRNNSRAPDRRLSDSQWLPNMSSKKAGDALLHVAKNHPEVKFTCLSGHTHTSWEEQYLSNLREITGASRYGNPSSSIRVIEVE
;
A
#
# COMPACT_ATOMS: atom_id res chain seq x y z
N MET A 1 14.44 5.56 22.13
CA MET A 1 13.65 4.30 22.27
C MET A 1 13.44 3.75 20.88
N THR A 2 13.58 2.45 20.71
CA THR A 2 13.32 1.77 19.43
C THR A 2 11.81 1.58 19.28
N HIS A 3 11.26 1.81 18.10
CA HIS A 3 9.87 1.58 17.76
C HIS A 3 9.78 0.45 16.74
N ARG A 4 9.00 -0.58 17.04
CA ARG A 4 8.85 -1.78 16.22
C ARG A 4 7.58 -1.70 15.38
N ILE A 5 7.76 -1.67 14.08
CA ILE A 5 6.68 -1.69 13.09
C ILE A 5 6.55 -3.12 12.55
N VAL A 6 5.37 -3.71 12.63
CA VAL A 6 5.06 -4.87 11.81
C VAL A 6 4.46 -4.40 10.50
N TRP A 7 5.20 -4.58 9.42
CA TRP A 7 4.82 -4.16 8.08
C TRP A 7 4.29 -5.34 7.27
N CYS A 8 3.14 -5.12 6.62
CA CYS A 8 2.49 -6.03 5.69
C CYS A 8 2.15 -5.27 4.41
N THR A 9 1.98 -5.99 3.30
CA THR A 9 1.49 -5.46 2.03
C THR A 9 0.67 -6.51 1.30
N ASP A 10 -0.24 -6.07 0.43
CA ASP A 10 -1.00 -6.99 -0.45
C ASP A 10 -1.60 -8.17 0.34
N ILE A 11 -2.27 -7.84 1.45
CA ILE A 11 -2.79 -8.86 2.37
C ILE A 11 -4.05 -9.54 1.85
N HIS A 12 -4.78 -8.92 0.91
CA HIS A 12 -5.92 -9.46 0.17
C HIS A 12 -6.86 -10.29 1.05
N LEU A 13 -7.44 -9.68 2.07
CA LEU A 13 -8.34 -10.36 3.02
C LEU A 13 -9.61 -10.88 2.35
N ASP A 14 -9.99 -10.29 1.21
CA ASP A 14 -11.06 -10.75 0.32
C ASP A 14 -10.81 -12.16 -0.26
N HIS A 15 -9.58 -12.67 -0.23
CA HIS A 15 -9.24 -14.05 -0.60
C HIS A 15 -9.31 -15.05 0.57
N LEU A 16 -9.68 -14.60 1.78
CA LEU A 16 -9.82 -15.46 2.95
C LEU A 16 -11.26 -15.94 3.12
N TRP A 17 -11.58 -17.08 2.51
CA TRP A 17 -12.91 -17.68 2.53
C TRP A 17 -12.98 -18.92 3.39
N GLU A 18 -14.16 -19.16 3.96
CA GLU A 18 -14.52 -20.43 4.62
C GLU A 18 -15.78 -21.02 3.99
N ALA A 19 -15.90 -22.36 4.03
CA ALA A 19 -17.09 -23.03 3.56
C ALA A 19 -18.27 -22.75 4.49
N ILE A 20 -19.46 -22.59 3.91
CA ILE A 20 -20.70 -22.49 4.68
C ILE A 20 -21.24 -23.91 4.86
N PHE A 21 -21.50 -24.28 6.12
CA PHE A 21 -22.12 -25.57 6.47
C PHE A 21 -23.51 -25.32 7.06
N VAL A 22 -24.51 -26.04 6.53
CA VAL A 22 -25.85 -26.06 7.09
C VAL A 22 -26.14 -27.52 7.49
N ASN A 23 -26.41 -27.74 8.77
CA ASN A 23 -26.61 -29.09 9.33
C ASN A 23 -25.47 -30.09 9.00
N GLY A 24 -24.23 -29.59 9.01
CA GLY A 24 -23.02 -30.39 8.72
C GLY A 24 -22.78 -30.70 7.23
N LEU A 25 -23.59 -30.16 6.33
CA LEU A 25 -23.43 -30.29 4.88
C LEU A 25 -23.08 -28.95 4.24
N THR A 26 -22.30 -28.98 3.17
CA THR A 26 -21.99 -27.79 2.36
C THR A 26 -22.45 -28.03 0.92
N ASP A 27 -23.02 -27.01 0.30
CA ASP A 27 -23.35 -26.93 -1.13
C ASP A 27 -22.23 -26.33 -1.96
N GLY A 28 -21.07 -26.08 -1.35
CA GLY A 28 -19.93 -25.36 -1.97
C GLY A 28 -19.96 -23.85 -1.77
N SER A 29 -20.98 -23.29 -1.11
CA SER A 29 -21.06 -21.88 -0.77
C SER A 29 -19.93 -21.48 0.19
N ARG A 30 -19.43 -20.25 0.03
CA ARG A 30 -18.35 -19.70 0.85
C ARG A 30 -18.71 -18.30 1.34
N ARG A 31 -18.16 -17.92 2.47
CA ARG A 31 -18.23 -16.56 3.01
C ARG A 31 -16.83 -16.05 3.40
N PRO A 32 -16.63 -14.73 3.48
CA PRO A 32 -15.41 -14.16 4.07
C PRO A 32 -15.19 -14.71 5.49
N SER A 33 -13.94 -15.01 5.81
CA SER A 33 -13.61 -15.66 7.07
C SER A 33 -12.93 -14.73 8.06
N GLU A 34 -13.69 -14.17 8.99
CA GLU A 34 -13.14 -13.40 10.11
C GLU A 34 -12.17 -14.24 10.96
N VAL A 35 -12.41 -15.56 11.09
CA VAL A 35 -11.52 -16.47 11.83
C VAL A 35 -10.12 -16.49 11.22
N LYS A 36 -10.02 -16.57 9.88
CA LYS A 36 -8.70 -16.53 9.21
C LYS A 36 -8.02 -15.16 9.35
N VAL A 37 -8.79 -14.08 9.35
CA VAL A 37 -8.28 -12.73 9.63
C VAL A 37 -7.75 -12.65 11.07
N ALA A 38 -8.49 -13.18 12.06
CA ALA A 38 -8.04 -13.24 13.45
C ALA A 38 -6.73 -14.03 13.60
N GLN A 39 -6.59 -15.16 12.91
CA GLN A 39 -5.35 -15.94 12.90
C GLN A 39 -4.17 -15.18 12.28
N PHE A 40 -4.41 -14.38 11.24
CA PHE A 40 -3.40 -13.48 10.67
C PHE A 40 -3.01 -12.38 11.66
N CYS A 41 -3.98 -11.72 12.29
CA CYS A 41 -3.76 -10.69 13.30
C CYS A 41 -2.96 -11.22 14.49
N GLN A 42 -3.22 -12.46 14.94
CA GLN A 42 -2.43 -13.07 16.00
C GLN A 42 -0.94 -13.20 15.63
N LYS A 43 -0.63 -13.57 14.37
CA LYS A 43 0.78 -13.63 13.92
C LYS A 43 1.45 -12.27 13.86
N ILE A 44 0.70 -11.20 13.66
CA ILE A 44 1.18 -9.82 13.79
C ILE A 44 1.50 -9.53 15.25
N LEU A 45 0.55 -9.79 16.16
CA LEU A 45 0.70 -9.54 17.59
C LEU A 45 1.86 -10.35 18.22
N ASP A 46 2.12 -11.57 17.75
CA ASP A 46 3.25 -12.41 18.15
C ASP A 46 4.63 -11.75 17.88
N LYS A 47 4.66 -10.69 17.06
CA LYS A 47 5.88 -9.89 16.81
C LYS A 47 6.04 -8.72 17.78
N ASN A 48 5.11 -8.54 18.72
CA ASN A 48 5.09 -7.44 19.68
C ASN A 48 5.24 -6.06 19.01
N PRO A 49 4.32 -5.65 18.11
CA PRO A 49 4.39 -4.38 17.41
C PRO A 49 4.08 -3.20 18.32
N ASP A 50 4.80 -2.08 18.16
CA ASP A 50 4.38 -0.77 18.64
C ASP A 50 3.39 -0.12 17.65
N SER A 51 3.48 -0.50 16.37
CA SER A 51 2.50 -0.16 15.34
C SER A 51 2.48 -1.19 14.21
N VAL A 52 1.38 -1.23 13.47
CA VAL A 52 1.25 -2.00 12.22
C VAL A 52 1.25 -1.03 11.06
N LEU A 53 1.90 -1.38 9.94
CA LEU A 53 1.83 -0.65 8.67
C LEU A 53 1.34 -1.58 7.57
N ILE A 54 0.35 -1.16 6.78
CA ILE A 54 -0.15 -1.91 5.63
C ILE A 54 -0.04 -1.05 4.38
N THR A 55 0.76 -1.49 3.40
CA THR A 55 0.99 -0.74 2.16
C THR A 55 0.09 -1.20 1.02
N GLY A 56 -1.24 -1.15 1.27
CA GLY A 56 -2.28 -1.33 0.26
C GLY A 56 -2.66 -2.77 -0.05
N ASP A 57 -3.63 -2.90 -0.96
CA ASP A 57 -4.27 -4.16 -1.35
C ASP A 57 -4.74 -4.96 -0.13
N ILE A 58 -5.51 -4.27 0.71
CA ILE A 58 -6.11 -4.84 1.93
C ILE A 58 -7.28 -5.74 1.55
N SER A 59 -8.12 -5.27 0.58
CA SER A 59 -9.40 -5.88 0.24
C SER A 59 -9.89 -5.45 -1.15
N ILE A 60 -11.22 -5.46 -1.35
CA ILE A 60 -11.94 -4.83 -2.44
C ILE A 60 -12.95 -3.82 -1.89
N ALA A 61 -13.39 -2.85 -2.72
CA ALA A 61 -14.24 -1.75 -2.29
C ALA A 61 -15.49 -2.16 -1.50
N PRO A 62 -16.26 -3.22 -1.88
CA PRO A 62 -17.44 -3.62 -1.12
C PRO A 62 -17.15 -4.18 0.28
N MET A 63 -15.89 -4.53 0.59
CA MET A 63 -15.52 -5.22 1.82
C MET A 63 -14.48 -4.47 2.65
N ILE A 64 -13.92 -3.38 2.16
CA ILE A 64 -12.78 -2.69 2.79
C ILE A 64 -13.09 -2.26 4.23
N GLU A 65 -14.25 -1.67 4.50
CA GLU A 65 -14.66 -1.24 5.84
C GLU A 65 -14.82 -2.44 6.79
N THR A 66 -15.41 -3.53 6.32
CA THR A 66 -15.56 -4.76 7.11
C THR A 66 -14.19 -5.32 7.51
N HIS A 67 -13.26 -5.39 6.55
CA HIS A 67 -11.93 -5.93 6.81
C HIS A 67 -11.08 -5.02 7.69
N LEU A 68 -11.16 -3.70 7.53
CA LEU A 68 -10.53 -2.74 8.46
C LEU A 68 -11.09 -2.92 9.88
N GLY A 69 -12.42 -3.03 10.04
CA GLY A 69 -13.04 -3.29 11.33
C GLY A 69 -12.61 -4.62 11.98
N TRP A 70 -12.37 -5.67 11.17
CA TRP A 70 -11.82 -6.92 11.70
C TRP A 70 -10.36 -6.78 12.13
N LEU A 71 -9.54 -6.03 11.37
CA LEU A 71 -8.16 -5.74 11.78
C LEU A 71 -8.12 -4.99 13.11
N GLU A 72 -8.93 -3.94 13.27
CA GLU A 72 -9.03 -3.18 14.54
C GLU A 72 -9.49 -4.06 15.71
N LYS A 73 -10.51 -4.88 15.49
CA LYS A 73 -11.06 -5.80 16.49
C LYS A 73 -10.01 -6.80 16.98
N HIS A 74 -9.18 -7.31 16.07
CA HIS A 74 -8.22 -8.39 16.37
C HIS A 74 -6.78 -7.90 16.61
N ILE A 75 -6.51 -6.58 16.49
CA ILE A 75 -5.23 -5.94 16.86
C ILE A 75 -5.54 -4.77 17.84
N PRO A 76 -6.13 -5.06 19.01
CA PRO A 76 -6.54 -4.02 19.93
C PRO A 76 -5.36 -3.28 20.55
N GLY A 77 -5.46 -1.96 20.64
CA GLY A 77 -4.48 -1.12 21.36
C GLY A 77 -3.19 -0.85 20.60
N VAL A 78 -3.05 -1.35 19.37
CA VAL A 78 -1.90 -1.07 18.48
C VAL A 78 -2.38 -0.25 17.30
N PRO A 79 -1.82 0.94 17.01
CA PRO A 79 -2.21 1.73 15.86
C PRO A 79 -1.89 1.01 14.55
N ILE A 80 -2.83 1.03 13.62
CA ILE A 80 -2.71 0.44 12.28
C ILE A 80 -2.64 1.56 11.26
N TYR A 81 -1.46 1.88 10.76
CA TYR A 81 -1.29 2.82 9.65
C TYR A 81 -1.47 2.09 8.32
N PHE A 82 -2.19 2.70 7.38
CA PHE A 82 -2.36 2.08 6.07
C PHE A 82 -2.42 3.10 4.94
N VAL A 83 -2.15 2.63 3.75
CA VAL A 83 -2.51 3.24 2.47
C VAL A 83 -3.38 2.26 1.69
N LEU A 84 -4.10 2.73 0.67
CA LEU A 84 -4.90 1.87 -0.19
C LEU A 84 -4.09 1.47 -1.43
N GLY A 85 -4.36 0.26 -1.94
CA GLY A 85 -3.83 -0.23 -3.21
C GLY A 85 -4.90 -0.22 -4.32
N ASN A 86 -4.54 -0.69 -5.51
CA ASN A 86 -5.48 -0.72 -6.64
C ASN A 86 -6.65 -1.69 -6.41
N HIS A 87 -6.43 -2.83 -5.71
CA HIS A 87 -7.51 -3.77 -5.38
C HIS A 87 -8.55 -3.17 -4.43
N ASP A 88 -8.17 -2.28 -3.53
CA ASP A 88 -9.10 -1.65 -2.58
C ASP A 88 -10.18 -0.81 -3.29
N TYR A 89 -10.00 -0.52 -4.57
CA TYR A 89 -10.97 0.18 -5.43
C TYR A 89 -11.75 -0.75 -6.37
N TYR A 90 -11.44 -2.04 -6.43
CA TYR A 90 -12.15 -3.00 -7.29
C TYR A 90 -13.61 -3.10 -6.92
N ASP A 91 -14.48 -3.14 -7.95
CA ASP A 91 -15.94 -3.12 -7.85
C ASP A 91 -16.51 -1.86 -7.17
N GLY A 92 -15.71 -0.78 -7.16
CA GLY A 92 -16.08 0.52 -6.59
C GLY A 92 -15.59 1.71 -7.41
N SER A 93 -15.61 2.86 -6.77
CA SER A 93 -15.11 4.14 -7.29
C SER A 93 -14.00 4.65 -6.38
N ILE A 94 -12.90 5.13 -6.95
CA ILE A 94 -11.79 5.73 -6.21
C ILE A 94 -12.32 6.87 -5.31
N GLN A 95 -13.15 7.73 -5.88
CA GLN A 95 -13.72 8.85 -5.14
C GLN A 95 -14.58 8.40 -3.96
N ASN A 96 -15.47 7.40 -4.18
CA ASN A 96 -16.37 6.93 -3.15
C ASN A 96 -15.62 6.19 -2.03
N VAL A 97 -14.69 5.29 -2.38
CA VAL A 97 -13.87 4.57 -1.39
C VAL A 97 -13.09 5.56 -0.54
N ARG A 98 -12.37 6.50 -1.15
CA ARG A 98 -11.62 7.53 -0.42
C ARG A 98 -12.52 8.38 0.48
N SER A 99 -13.72 8.75 0.00
CA SER A 99 -14.68 9.51 0.80
C SER A 99 -15.21 8.72 2.00
N HIS A 100 -15.46 7.41 1.84
CA HIS A 100 -15.87 6.53 2.93
C HIS A 100 -14.75 6.34 3.94
N ILE A 101 -13.54 6.01 3.48
CA ILE A 101 -12.38 5.82 4.36
C ILE A 101 -12.04 7.10 5.12
N ASN A 102 -12.13 8.26 4.50
CA ASN A 102 -11.91 9.54 5.19
C ASN A 102 -12.94 9.81 6.30
N LYS A 103 -14.19 9.38 6.11
CA LYS A 103 -15.21 9.46 7.16
C LYS A 103 -14.99 8.41 8.24
N TYR A 104 -14.55 7.22 7.85
CA TYR A 104 -14.19 6.13 8.74
C TYR A 104 -13.09 6.58 9.70
N ASP A 105 -12.01 7.17 9.20
CA ASP A 105 -10.87 7.72 9.97
C ASP A 105 -11.27 8.85 10.93
N GLY A 106 -12.36 9.61 10.63
CA GLY A 106 -12.77 10.79 11.40
C GLY A 106 -13.76 10.55 12.54
N VAL A 107 -14.41 9.39 12.66
CA VAL A 107 -15.65 9.32 13.48
C VAL A 107 -15.56 8.46 14.75
N ASN A 108 -14.77 7.41 14.85
CA ASN A 108 -14.76 6.56 16.05
C ASN A 108 -13.63 5.53 16.12
N HIS A 109 -12.51 5.70 15.38
CA HIS A 109 -11.56 4.62 15.24
C HIS A 109 -10.35 4.79 16.14
N HIS A 110 -10.18 3.81 17.00
CA HIS A 110 -9.09 3.74 17.95
C HIS A 110 -7.86 2.98 17.36
N GLY A 111 -7.87 2.66 16.05
CA GLY A 111 -6.85 1.75 15.54
C GLY A 111 -6.38 1.96 14.10
N ALA A 112 -7.26 2.11 13.11
CA ALA A 112 -6.86 2.19 11.69
C ALA A 112 -6.80 3.64 11.20
N ILE A 113 -5.63 4.05 10.69
CA ILE A 113 -5.30 5.43 10.33
C ILE A 113 -4.84 5.47 8.88
N TRP A 114 -5.63 6.12 8.02
CA TRP A 114 -5.31 6.29 6.60
C TRP A 114 -4.29 7.40 6.39
N LEU A 115 -3.10 7.04 5.92
CA LEU A 115 -1.96 7.96 5.85
C LEU A 115 -2.13 9.11 4.86
N ASN A 116 -2.97 8.98 3.83
CA ASN A 116 -3.23 10.07 2.87
C ASN A 116 -3.69 11.37 3.53
N THR A 117 -4.33 11.29 4.70
CA THR A 117 -4.93 12.43 5.41
C THR A 117 -4.09 12.93 6.57
N GLN A 118 -3.07 12.17 7.00
CA GLN A 118 -2.33 12.45 8.24
C GLN A 118 -1.12 13.39 8.08
N GLY A 119 -0.63 13.59 6.87
CA GLY A 119 0.61 14.34 6.67
C GLY A 119 1.81 13.63 7.31
N VAL A 120 2.41 14.22 8.34
CA VAL A 120 3.60 13.66 9.02
C VAL A 120 3.21 13.02 10.34
N VAL A 121 3.40 11.71 10.46
CA VAL A 121 3.16 10.93 11.69
C VAL A 121 4.50 10.74 12.41
N LYS A 122 4.55 11.11 13.69
CA LYS A 122 5.70 10.85 14.55
C LYS A 122 5.70 9.39 15.01
N LEU A 123 6.74 8.63 14.71
CA LEU A 123 6.98 7.30 15.28
C LEU A 123 7.91 7.37 16.50
N THR A 124 9.00 8.11 16.37
CA THR A 124 9.96 8.38 17.46
C THR A 124 10.40 9.85 17.40
N ASP A 125 11.32 10.26 18.27
CA ASP A 125 11.90 11.60 18.20
C ASP A 125 12.79 11.80 16.95
N LYS A 126 13.24 10.71 16.33
CA LYS A 126 14.14 10.76 15.16
C LYS A 126 13.48 10.32 13.87
N THR A 127 12.34 9.61 13.93
CA THR A 127 11.72 8.94 12.78
C THR A 127 10.28 9.36 12.60
N ALA A 128 9.96 9.78 11.38
CA ALA A 128 8.60 10.04 10.92
C ALA A 128 8.12 9.01 9.90
N LEU A 129 6.80 8.82 9.84
CA LEU A 129 6.09 8.09 8.80
C LEU A 129 5.23 9.08 8.01
N VAL A 130 5.31 9.01 6.68
CA VAL A 130 4.44 9.69 5.72
C VAL A 130 3.93 8.64 4.76
N GLY A 131 2.68 8.73 4.29
CA GLY A 131 2.18 7.75 3.34
C GLY A 131 1.14 8.32 2.39
N HIS A 132 1.05 7.70 1.22
CA HIS A 132 0.03 7.99 0.21
C HIS A 132 -0.25 6.71 -0.59
N ASP A 133 -1.50 6.49 -1.00
CA ASP A 133 -1.91 5.30 -1.77
C ASP A 133 -0.97 5.06 -2.97
N GLY A 134 -0.60 6.14 -3.67
CA GLY A 134 0.20 6.05 -4.87
C GLY A 134 -0.60 5.48 -6.06
N TRP A 135 -0.02 5.56 -7.23
CA TRP A 135 -0.54 4.90 -8.43
C TRP A 135 0.57 4.83 -9.47
N TYR A 136 0.59 3.79 -10.32
CA TYR A 136 1.51 3.72 -11.45
C TYR A 136 1.14 4.74 -12.53
N ASP A 137 2.13 5.19 -13.31
CA ASP A 137 1.97 6.33 -14.24
C ASP A 137 2.44 6.06 -15.67
N GLY A 138 2.90 4.84 -15.96
CA GLY A 138 3.49 4.51 -17.25
C GLY A 138 4.84 5.17 -17.54
N GLY A 139 5.40 5.92 -16.59
CA GLY A 139 6.56 6.79 -16.81
C GLY A 139 7.88 6.08 -17.06
N TYR A 140 7.98 4.78 -16.75
CA TYR A 140 9.20 3.99 -16.97
C TYR A 140 9.20 3.16 -18.25
N SER A 141 8.10 3.15 -19.01
CA SER A 141 7.99 2.53 -20.33
C SER A 141 6.83 3.18 -21.10
N ASP A 142 6.66 2.84 -22.37
CA ASP A 142 5.58 3.37 -23.20
C ASP A 142 4.26 2.64 -22.88
N TRP A 143 3.38 3.28 -22.12
CA TRP A 143 2.09 2.73 -21.71
C TRP A 143 1.20 2.36 -22.90
N PHE A 144 1.25 3.16 -23.99
CA PHE A 144 0.43 2.92 -25.19
C PHE A 144 0.94 1.73 -26.04
N LYS A 145 2.17 1.29 -25.84
CA LYS A 145 2.71 0.08 -26.48
C LYS A 145 2.51 -1.19 -25.65
N SER A 146 2.11 -1.05 -24.38
CA SER A 146 1.72 -2.20 -23.58
C SER A 146 0.41 -2.78 -24.11
N ARG A 147 0.35 -4.10 -24.22
CA ARG A 147 -0.86 -4.85 -24.57
C ARG A 147 -1.56 -5.39 -23.31
N LEU A 148 -0.98 -5.16 -22.14
CA LEU A 148 -1.57 -5.58 -20.89
C LEU A 148 -2.77 -4.71 -20.55
N VAL A 149 -3.84 -5.37 -20.15
CA VAL A 149 -5.02 -4.73 -19.62
C VAL A 149 -5.12 -5.14 -18.17
N MET A 150 -4.93 -4.19 -17.28
CA MET A 150 -5.02 -4.42 -15.84
C MET A 150 -6.49 -4.62 -15.42
N THR A 151 -6.71 -5.40 -14.37
CA THR A 151 -8.07 -5.71 -13.86
C THR A 151 -8.84 -4.44 -13.51
N GLU A 152 -8.20 -3.45 -12.88
CA GLU A 152 -8.82 -2.17 -12.52
C GLU A 152 -9.42 -1.42 -13.70
N TYR A 153 -8.93 -1.61 -14.93
CA TYR A 153 -9.52 -0.99 -16.12
C TYR A 153 -10.91 -1.52 -16.47
N HIS A 154 -11.28 -2.66 -15.89
CA HIS A 154 -12.61 -3.28 -16.08
C HIS A 154 -13.52 -3.09 -14.87
N VAL A 155 -12.97 -3.06 -13.66
CA VAL A 155 -13.76 -3.16 -12.42
C VAL A 155 -13.81 -1.86 -11.61
N THR A 156 -12.90 -0.91 -11.83
CA THR A 156 -12.91 0.40 -11.16
C THR A 156 -13.70 1.42 -11.99
N GLN A 157 -14.65 2.13 -11.38
CA GLN A 157 -15.60 3.00 -12.12
C GLN A 157 -14.93 4.07 -12.95
N GLU A 158 -13.85 4.69 -12.46
CA GLU A 158 -13.14 5.76 -13.17
C GLU A 158 -12.42 5.29 -14.44
N PHE A 159 -12.17 3.99 -14.57
CA PHE A 159 -11.49 3.41 -15.72
C PHE A 159 -12.40 2.62 -16.64
N ARG A 160 -13.47 2.01 -16.06
CA ARG A 160 -14.35 1.10 -16.78
C ARG A 160 -15.02 1.80 -17.96
N PHE A 161 -14.92 1.17 -19.15
CA PHE A 161 -15.47 1.67 -20.41
C PHE A 161 -14.88 2.99 -20.90
N GLN A 162 -13.75 3.45 -20.34
CA GLN A 162 -13.09 4.67 -20.79
C GLN A 162 -12.12 4.40 -21.94
N PRO A 163 -11.97 5.35 -22.88
CA PRO A 163 -10.92 5.28 -23.89
C PRO A 163 -9.52 5.26 -23.26
N PRO A 164 -8.52 4.57 -23.86
CA PRO A 164 -7.17 4.46 -23.32
C PRO A 164 -6.53 5.81 -22.95
N LEU A 165 -6.77 6.86 -23.72
CA LEU A 165 -6.24 8.20 -23.42
C LEU A 165 -6.82 8.77 -22.12
N VAL A 166 -8.10 8.53 -21.83
CA VAL A 166 -8.78 8.98 -20.60
C VAL A 166 -8.24 8.19 -19.40
N VAL A 167 -8.11 6.88 -19.56
CA VAL A 167 -7.48 6.01 -18.51
C VAL A 167 -6.08 6.52 -18.20
N HIS A 168 -5.22 6.67 -19.21
CA HIS A 168 -3.85 7.13 -19.01
C HIS A 168 -3.79 8.50 -18.34
N LYS A 169 -4.64 9.46 -18.77
CA LYS A 169 -4.71 10.76 -18.11
C LYS A 169 -5.05 10.64 -16.63
N ARG A 170 -6.03 9.78 -16.27
CA ARG A 170 -6.42 9.58 -14.86
C ARG A 170 -5.30 8.94 -14.05
N LEU A 171 -4.56 7.96 -14.61
CA LEU A 171 -3.37 7.38 -13.98
C LEU A 171 -2.31 8.46 -13.69
N GLN A 172 -2.07 9.35 -14.65
CA GLN A 172 -1.13 10.46 -14.49
C GLN A 172 -1.56 11.45 -13.39
N GLU A 173 -2.85 11.70 -13.25
CA GLU A 173 -3.41 12.56 -12.19
C GLU A 173 -3.22 11.92 -10.82
N LEU A 174 -3.57 10.64 -10.64
CA LEU A 174 -3.41 9.90 -9.39
C LEU A 174 -1.94 9.81 -8.95
N ALA A 175 -1.04 9.56 -9.90
CA ALA A 175 0.39 9.56 -9.60
C ALA A 175 0.94 10.95 -9.26
N GLN A 176 0.36 12.02 -9.86
CA GLN A 176 0.72 13.39 -9.51
C GLN A 176 0.27 13.75 -8.09
N GLU A 177 -0.93 13.33 -7.68
CA GLU A 177 -1.40 13.48 -6.29
C GLU A 177 -0.36 12.93 -5.28
N CYS A 178 0.19 11.74 -5.56
CA CYS A 178 1.24 11.15 -4.74
C CYS A 178 2.54 11.96 -4.74
N ALA A 179 2.99 12.40 -5.92
CA ALA A 179 4.20 13.23 -6.04
C ALA A 179 4.07 14.55 -5.28
N ASP A 180 2.91 15.21 -5.38
CA ASP A 180 2.61 16.44 -4.65
C ASP A 180 2.58 16.20 -3.13
N HIS A 181 2.01 15.07 -2.69
CA HIS A 181 2.01 14.67 -1.28
C HIS A 181 3.43 14.47 -0.74
N ILE A 182 4.32 13.84 -1.52
CA ILE A 182 5.74 13.68 -1.17
C ILE A 182 6.40 15.05 -1.01
N LEU A 183 6.24 15.94 -2.00
CA LEU A 183 6.84 17.27 -1.99
C LEU A 183 6.34 18.14 -0.83
N ASN A 184 5.10 17.95 -0.40
CA ASN A 184 4.50 18.69 0.70
C ASN A 184 4.85 18.09 2.08
N HIS A 185 4.75 16.78 2.26
CA HIS A 185 4.81 16.16 3.59
C HIS A 185 6.16 15.48 3.89
N VAL A 186 6.77 14.77 2.93
CA VAL A 186 8.11 14.20 3.14
C VAL A 186 9.12 15.31 3.32
N LYS A 187 9.03 16.38 2.53
CA LYS A 187 9.87 17.57 2.69
C LYS A 187 9.67 18.24 4.06
N VAL A 188 8.44 18.35 4.56
CA VAL A 188 8.20 18.93 5.90
C VAL A 188 8.81 18.06 7.00
N ALA A 189 8.72 16.73 6.88
CA ALA A 189 9.32 15.81 7.83
C ALA A 189 10.83 16.00 7.98
N THR A 190 11.55 16.40 6.91
CA THR A 190 13.01 16.62 6.96
C THR A 190 13.44 17.75 7.88
N GLN A 191 12.54 18.66 8.22
CA GLN A 191 12.84 19.79 9.12
C GLN A 191 13.04 19.35 10.58
N THR A 192 12.47 18.17 10.94
CA THR A 192 12.45 17.70 12.33
C THR A 192 13.11 16.33 12.49
N TYR A 193 12.96 15.44 11.49
CA TYR A 193 13.34 14.04 11.64
C TYR A 193 14.57 13.68 10.82
N LYS A 194 15.38 12.77 11.37
CA LYS A 194 16.60 12.24 10.72
C LYS A 194 16.31 11.02 9.85
N ASN A 195 15.17 10.35 10.10
CA ASN A 195 14.71 9.22 9.31
C ASN A 195 13.26 9.47 8.88
N VAL A 196 12.98 9.27 7.61
CA VAL A 196 11.63 9.38 7.07
C VAL A 196 11.28 8.08 6.35
N LEU A 197 10.24 7.39 6.83
CA LEU A 197 9.61 6.30 6.13
C LEU A 197 8.51 6.88 5.25
N PHE A 198 8.52 6.51 3.97
CA PHE A 198 7.43 6.81 3.05
C PHE A 198 6.74 5.51 2.65
N ALA A 199 5.45 5.39 2.99
CA ALA A 199 4.63 4.24 2.66
C ALA A 199 3.78 4.53 1.41
N THR A 200 3.82 3.64 0.43
CA THR A 200 2.98 3.70 -0.77
C THR A 200 2.63 2.29 -1.24
N HIS A 201 1.57 2.14 -2.04
CA HIS A 201 1.27 0.81 -2.57
C HIS A 201 2.16 0.48 -3.76
N VAL A 202 2.18 1.31 -4.78
CA VAL A 202 2.94 1.07 -6.02
C VAL A 202 4.40 1.46 -5.83
N PRO A 203 5.38 0.64 -6.26
CA PRO A 203 6.79 0.99 -6.21
C PRO A 203 7.10 2.34 -6.86
N ALA A 204 7.90 3.15 -6.19
CA ALA A 204 8.33 4.45 -6.70
C ALA A 204 9.39 4.32 -7.79
N PHE A 205 10.13 3.21 -7.84
CA PHE A 205 11.26 3.07 -8.74
C PHE A 205 11.17 1.84 -9.62
N ARG A 206 11.68 1.99 -10.85
CA ARG A 206 11.71 0.94 -11.87
C ARG A 206 12.30 -0.39 -11.37
N ASN A 207 13.44 -0.33 -10.67
CA ASN A 207 14.15 -1.53 -10.26
C ASN A 207 13.40 -2.34 -9.18
N ASN A 208 12.43 -1.74 -8.51
CA ASN A 208 11.56 -2.40 -7.56
C ASN A 208 10.37 -3.12 -8.23
N SER A 209 10.14 -2.90 -9.52
CA SER A 209 9.13 -3.61 -10.31
C SER A 209 9.64 -4.98 -10.74
N ARG A 210 9.54 -5.97 -9.85
CA ARG A 210 10.05 -7.31 -10.09
C ARG A 210 8.93 -8.32 -10.35
N ALA A 211 9.13 -9.13 -11.39
CA ALA A 211 8.30 -10.30 -11.66
C ALA A 211 8.53 -11.41 -10.58
N PRO A 212 7.65 -12.42 -10.48
CA PRO A 212 7.80 -13.50 -9.50
C PRO A 212 9.14 -14.26 -9.55
N ASP A 213 9.78 -14.33 -10.70
CA ASP A 213 11.12 -14.89 -10.89
C ASP A 213 12.25 -13.90 -10.55
N ARG A 214 11.91 -12.75 -9.96
CA ARG A 214 12.80 -11.65 -9.56
C ARG A 214 13.48 -10.90 -10.70
N ARG A 215 13.17 -11.19 -11.95
CA ARG A 215 13.61 -10.36 -13.09
C ARG A 215 12.88 -9.02 -13.06
N LEU A 216 13.52 -8.00 -13.63
CA LEU A 216 12.84 -6.72 -13.85
C LEU A 216 11.63 -6.94 -14.75
N SER A 217 10.51 -6.33 -14.42
CA SER A 217 9.33 -6.32 -15.27
C SER A 217 9.68 -5.81 -16.66
N ASP A 218 9.21 -6.50 -17.69
CA ASP A 218 9.46 -6.14 -19.08
C ASP A 218 8.66 -4.90 -19.51
N SER A 219 8.83 -4.48 -20.76
CA SER A 219 8.16 -3.29 -21.31
C SER A 219 6.63 -3.40 -21.35
N GLN A 220 6.07 -4.60 -21.24
CA GLN A 220 4.61 -4.79 -21.19
C GLN A 220 4.06 -4.55 -19.78
N TRP A 221 4.73 -5.06 -18.74
CA TRP A 221 4.32 -4.94 -17.35
C TRP A 221 4.72 -3.62 -16.71
N LEU A 222 5.94 -3.16 -16.98
CA LEU A 222 6.57 -2.02 -16.30
C LEU A 222 5.71 -0.75 -16.26
N PRO A 223 4.94 -0.39 -17.30
CA PRO A 223 4.08 0.79 -17.27
C PRO A 223 3.03 0.79 -16.15
N ASN A 224 2.65 -0.42 -15.70
CA ASN A 224 1.61 -0.62 -14.69
C ASN A 224 2.16 -1.07 -13.32
N MET A 225 3.51 -1.12 -13.16
CA MET A 225 4.14 -1.70 -11.95
C MET A 225 4.89 -0.68 -11.11
N SER A 226 5.01 0.57 -11.55
CA SER A 226 5.76 1.58 -10.80
C SER A 226 5.39 3.01 -11.18
N SER A 227 5.67 3.96 -10.27
CA SER A 227 5.37 5.37 -10.41
C SER A 227 6.65 6.20 -10.56
N LYS A 228 6.93 6.65 -11.77
CA LYS A 228 8.08 7.54 -12.02
C LYS A 228 7.91 8.89 -11.32
N LYS A 229 6.70 9.43 -11.27
CA LYS A 229 6.42 10.71 -10.60
C LYS A 229 6.74 10.66 -9.10
N ALA A 230 6.32 9.58 -8.42
CA ALA A 230 6.65 9.37 -7.01
C ALA A 230 8.18 9.22 -6.80
N GLY A 231 8.84 8.44 -7.67
CA GLY A 231 10.30 8.26 -7.64
C GLY A 231 11.07 9.56 -7.86
N ASP A 232 10.68 10.36 -8.86
CA ASP A 232 11.30 11.66 -9.13
C ASP A 232 11.12 12.63 -7.95
N ALA A 233 9.95 12.65 -7.32
CA ALA A 233 9.68 13.47 -6.13
C ALA A 233 10.54 13.04 -4.92
N LEU A 234 10.64 11.73 -4.65
CA LEU A 234 11.50 11.20 -3.58
C LEU A 234 12.98 11.52 -3.84
N LEU A 235 13.46 11.34 -5.08
CA LEU A 235 14.83 11.69 -5.46
C LEU A 235 15.10 13.18 -5.27
N HIS A 236 14.13 14.03 -5.63
CA HIS A 236 14.26 15.48 -5.45
C HIS A 236 14.42 15.84 -3.97
N VAL A 237 13.54 15.32 -3.10
CA VAL A 237 13.62 15.60 -1.66
C VAL A 237 14.91 15.05 -1.07
N ALA A 238 15.28 13.80 -1.38
CA ALA A 238 16.45 13.14 -0.80
C ALA A 238 17.79 13.81 -1.21
N LYS A 239 17.90 14.28 -2.46
CA LYS A 239 19.07 15.04 -2.92
C LYS A 239 19.25 16.39 -2.21
N ASN A 240 18.14 17.04 -1.85
CA ASN A 240 18.16 18.33 -1.16
C ASN A 240 18.33 18.19 0.36
N HIS A 241 18.24 16.97 0.92
CA HIS A 241 18.39 16.68 2.34
C HIS A 241 19.31 15.48 2.57
N PRO A 242 20.60 15.58 2.23
CA PRO A 242 21.55 14.45 2.31
C PRO A 242 21.79 13.95 3.75
N GLU A 243 21.47 14.75 4.76
CA GLU A 243 21.57 14.44 6.19
C GLU A 243 20.39 13.60 6.72
N VAL A 244 19.32 13.44 5.94
CA VAL A 244 18.12 12.67 6.30
C VAL A 244 18.13 11.34 5.55
N LYS A 245 17.80 10.25 6.23
CA LYS A 245 17.66 8.91 5.63
C LYS A 245 16.21 8.67 5.24
N PHE A 246 16.00 8.24 4.00
CA PHE A 246 14.69 7.93 3.44
C PHE A 246 14.58 6.44 3.13
N THR A 247 13.49 5.83 3.58
CA THR A 247 13.12 4.46 3.21
C THR A 247 11.70 4.47 2.64
N CYS A 248 11.55 4.15 1.35
CA CYS A 248 10.27 3.91 0.73
C CYS A 248 9.86 2.45 0.97
N LEU A 249 8.62 2.22 1.38
CA LEU A 249 8.02 0.91 1.59
C LEU A 249 6.85 0.74 0.62
N SER A 250 6.90 -0.29 -0.21
CA SER A 250 5.89 -0.52 -1.26
C SER A 250 5.48 -1.99 -1.39
N GLY A 251 4.42 -2.25 -2.15
CA GLY A 251 3.86 -3.57 -2.45
C GLY A 251 3.64 -3.79 -3.94
N HIS A 252 2.39 -4.17 -4.32
CA HIS A 252 1.85 -4.26 -5.67
C HIS A 252 2.45 -5.38 -6.54
N THR A 253 3.76 -5.57 -6.55
CA THR A 253 4.41 -6.57 -7.41
C THR A 253 4.45 -7.97 -6.79
N HIS A 254 4.03 -8.12 -5.53
CA HIS A 254 4.09 -9.34 -4.73
C HIS A 254 5.48 -9.98 -4.64
N THR A 255 6.53 -9.28 -5.08
CA THR A 255 7.91 -9.78 -5.13
C THR A 255 8.81 -8.92 -4.26
N SER A 256 9.42 -9.51 -3.25
CA SER A 256 10.33 -8.78 -2.37
C SER A 256 11.59 -8.35 -3.11
N TRP A 257 11.88 -7.05 -3.04
CA TRP A 257 13.10 -6.45 -3.56
C TRP A 257 13.53 -5.28 -2.71
N GLU A 258 14.84 -5.05 -2.61
CA GLU A 258 15.42 -3.88 -1.96
C GLU A 258 16.49 -3.30 -2.86
N GLU A 259 16.47 -1.99 -3.05
CA GLU A 259 17.41 -1.26 -3.90
C GLU A 259 17.78 0.07 -3.26
N GLN A 260 19.07 0.42 -3.34
CA GLN A 260 19.60 1.71 -2.91
C GLN A 260 19.71 2.65 -4.10
N TYR A 261 19.05 3.82 -4.05
CA TYR A 261 19.02 4.80 -5.15
C TYR A 261 19.96 5.98 -4.93
N LEU A 262 20.11 6.40 -3.68
CA LEU A 262 21.09 7.38 -3.22
C LEU A 262 21.72 6.89 -1.92
N SER A 263 22.82 7.46 -1.47
CA SER A 263 23.43 7.11 -0.19
C SER A 263 22.45 7.20 0.99
N ASN A 264 21.41 8.03 0.85
CA ASN A 264 20.40 8.30 1.86
C ASN A 264 18.97 7.90 1.44
N LEU A 265 18.75 7.26 0.28
CA LEU A 265 17.43 6.85 -0.19
C LEU A 265 17.44 5.40 -0.69
N ARG A 266 16.60 4.56 -0.08
CA ARG A 266 16.33 3.19 -0.52
C ARG A 266 14.83 2.92 -0.65
N GLU A 267 14.49 1.94 -1.46
CA GLU A 267 13.14 1.37 -1.51
C GLU A 267 13.16 -0.11 -1.19
N ILE A 268 12.18 -0.55 -0.42
CA ILE A 268 11.91 -1.95 -0.10
C ILE A 268 10.50 -2.27 -0.54
N THR A 269 10.36 -3.22 -1.48
CA THR A 269 9.07 -3.78 -1.89
C THR A 269 8.82 -5.08 -1.14
N GLY A 270 7.63 -5.24 -0.61
CA GLY A 270 7.22 -6.44 0.12
C GLY A 270 6.85 -7.59 -0.83
N ALA A 271 6.88 -8.81 -0.29
CA ALA A 271 6.34 -9.98 -0.97
C ALA A 271 4.94 -10.30 -0.46
N SER A 272 4.11 -10.90 -1.29
CA SER A 272 2.81 -11.41 -0.87
C SER A 272 2.39 -12.66 -1.64
N ARG A 273 1.37 -13.36 -1.13
CA ARG A 273 0.71 -14.49 -1.80
C ARG A 273 -0.77 -14.45 -1.49
N TYR A 274 -1.60 -14.47 -2.52
CA TYR A 274 -3.05 -14.60 -2.38
C TYR A 274 -3.45 -15.75 -1.45
N GLY A 275 -4.41 -15.49 -0.57
CA GLY A 275 -4.89 -16.46 0.41
C GLY A 275 -3.92 -16.77 1.58
N ASN A 276 -2.75 -16.14 1.61
CA ASN A 276 -1.76 -16.26 2.69
C ASN A 276 -1.17 -14.90 3.09
N PRO A 277 -1.94 -14.02 3.75
CA PRO A 277 -1.48 -12.68 4.13
C PRO A 277 -0.25 -12.71 5.03
N SER A 278 -0.06 -13.80 5.80
CA SER A 278 1.12 -13.95 6.68
C SER A 278 2.44 -14.01 5.91
N SER A 279 2.42 -14.27 4.60
CA SER A 279 3.63 -14.28 3.76
C SER A 279 4.24 -12.89 3.58
N SER A 280 3.47 -11.82 3.85
CA SER A 280 3.91 -10.44 3.73
C SER A 280 4.50 -9.86 5.02
N ILE A 281 4.35 -10.55 6.16
CA ILE A 281 4.77 -10.01 7.47
C ILE A 281 6.28 -9.80 7.51
N ARG A 282 6.69 -8.57 7.80
CA ARG A 282 8.07 -8.15 8.07
C ARG A 282 8.11 -7.27 9.32
N VAL A 283 9.24 -7.29 10.02
CA VAL A 283 9.49 -6.41 11.16
C VAL A 283 10.52 -5.36 10.76
N ILE A 284 10.22 -4.10 11.05
CA ILE A 284 11.11 -2.96 10.86
C ILE A 284 11.29 -2.30 12.22
N GLU A 285 12.53 -2.10 12.64
CA GLU A 285 12.85 -1.36 13.86
C GLU A 285 13.43 0.00 13.48
N VAL A 286 12.92 1.06 14.11
CA VAL A 286 13.35 2.44 13.90
C VAL A 286 13.68 3.11 15.24
N GLU A 287 14.63 4.09 15.21
CA GLU A 287 15.06 4.87 16.37
C GLU A 287 14.49 6.28 16.39
#